data_1fdd2bb947d22989e72b28cbfde4bc76
#
_entry.id   1fdd2bb947d22989e72b28cbfde4bc76
#
_cell.length_a   1.000
_cell.length_b   1.000
_cell.length_c   1.000
_cell.angle_alpha   90.00
_cell.angle_beta   90.00
_cell.angle_gamma   90.00
#
_symmetry.space_group_name_H-M   'P 1'
#
loop_
_entity.id
_entity.type
_entity.pdbx_description
1 polymer ?
#
loop_
_entity_poly.entity_id
_entity_poly.type
_entity_poly.pdbx_seq_one_letter_code
_entity_poly.pdbx_strand_id
1 'polypeptide(L)'
;MSHYISTNRSKHYLKCHLILVTKYRRNILVGQLNDDLKSIFQTIADNSDFEIEVMESDINHIHFLIRYIPRLSISQLVRRLKQESTRQLWLLHPTTLRQYYWYRKLLWSDGFFVCSIGEASPETIRQYILSQG
;
A
#
# COMPACT_ATOMS: atom_id res chain seq x y z
N MET A 1 -15.03 -5.58 18.70
CA MET A 1 -14.53 -5.14 19.39
C MET A 1 -13.48 -4.30 19.18
N SER A 2 -13.04 -4.00 20.08
CA SER A 2 -11.96 -3.15 19.96
C SER A 2 -10.80 -3.82 19.42
N HIS A 3 -10.20 -3.18 18.52
CA HIS A 3 -8.95 -3.60 17.99
C HIS A 3 -7.83 -2.86 18.66
N TYR A 4 -8.06 -2.34 19.82
CA TYR A 4 -7.01 -1.70 20.55
C TYR A 4 -5.90 -2.65 20.79
N ILE A 5 -4.72 -2.17 20.58
CA ILE A 5 -3.54 -2.80 21.09
C ILE A 5 -3.32 -2.16 22.42
N SER A 6 -3.55 -2.92 23.45
CA SER A 6 -3.34 -2.40 24.80
C SER A 6 -1.91 -2.64 25.17
N THR A 7 -1.18 -1.58 25.45
CA THR A 7 0.17 -1.67 25.96
C THR A 7 0.12 -1.22 27.38
N ASN A 8 -0.13 -2.13 28.26
CA ASN A 8 -0.30 -1.83 29.67
C ASN A 8 -1.50 -0.90 29.84
N ARG A 9 -1.26 0.33 30.18
CA ARG A 9 -2.32 1.27 30.39
C ARG A 9 -2.60 2.13 29.21
N SER A 10 -1.80 2.02 28.17
CA SER A 10 -1.99 2.82 26.99
C SER A 10 -2.80 2.06 26.00
N LYS A 11 -3.85 2.68 25.53
CA LYS A 11 -4.67 2.14 24.46
C LYS A 11 -4.73 3.19 23.40
N HIS A 12 -3.84 3.07 22.44
CA HIS A 12 -3.94 4.00 21.35
C HIS A 12 -3.42 3.37 20.09
N TYR A 13 -4.02 3.81 19.02
CA TYR A 13 -3.53 3.52 17.69
C TYR A 13 -3.63 4.77 16.86
N LEU A 14 -2.84 4.73 15.84
CA LEU A 14 -2.76 5.80 14.88
C LEU A 14 -3.41 5.32 13.61
N LYS A 15 -3.91 6.26 12.83
CA LYS A 15 -4.45 5.97 11.50
C LYS A 15 -3.81 6.90 10.50
N CYS A 16 -3.54 6.36 9.33
CA CYS A 16 -3.01 7.18 8.26
C CYS A 16 -3.58 6.76 6.90
N HIS A 17 -3.61 7.71 5.99
CA HIS A 17 -3.80 7.43 4.59
C HIS A 17 -2.44 7.13 3.99
N LEU A 18 -2.35 6.07 3.20
CA LEU A 18 -1.13 5.71 2.48
C LEU A 18 -1.48 5.49 1.03
N ILE A 19 -0.67 6.06 0.13
CA ILE A 19 -0.86 5.87 -1.30
C ILE A 19 0.43 5.35 -1.90
N LEU A 20 0.31 4.25 -2.63
CA LEU A 20 1.40 3.68 -3.41
C LEU A 20 1.04 3.82 -4.89
N VAL A 21 1.98 4.30 -5.68
CA VAL A 21 1.79 4.50 -7.12
C VAL A 21 2.69 3.53 -7.86
N THR A 22 2.19 2.94 -8.95
CA THR A 22 2.99 2.01 -9.74
C THR A 22 4.20 2.70 -10.35
N LYS A 23 5.28 1.94 -10.54
CA LYS A 23 6.50 2.47 -11.16
C LYS A 23 6.17 3.00 -12.55
N TYR A 24 6.63 4.20 -12.84
CA TYR A 24 6.33 4.94 -14.07
C TYR A 24 4.84 5.16 -14.28
N ARG A 25 4.05 5.06 -13.22
CA ARG A 25 2.61 5.29 -13.24
C ARG A 25 1.91 4.42 -14.29
N ARG A 26 2.35 3.16 -14.41
CA ARG A 26 1.77 2.22 -15.37
C ARG A 26 0.36 1.79 -14.97
N ASN A 27 -0.51 1.63 -15.96
CA ASN A 27 -1.92 1.30 -15.76
C ASN A 27 -2.11 -0.21 -15.66
N ILE A 28 -1.58 -0.83 -14.61
CA ILE A 28 -1.53 -2.28 -14.47
C ILE A 28 -2.46 -2.86 -13.42
N LEU A 29 -3.06 -2.02 -12.59
CA LEU A 29 -3.90 -2.49 -11.49
C LEU A 29 -5.32 -2.72 -11.99
N VAL A 30 -5.49 -3.77 -12.79
CA VAL A 30 -6.78 -4.11 -13.39
C VAL A 30 -6.98 -5.62 -13.33
N GLY A 31 -8.25 -6.05 -13.35
CA GLY A 31 -8.62 -7.45 -13.45
C GLY A 31 -8.07 -8.32 -12.35
N GLN A 32 -7.70 -9.54 -12.69
CA GLN A 32 -7.24 -10.53 -11.73
C GLN A 32 -5.96 -10.10 -11.02
N LEU A 33 -5.07 -9.40 -11.72
CA LEU A 33 -3.85 -8.89 -11.11
C LEU A 33 -4.18 -7.97 -9.95
N ASN A 34 -5.14 -7.09 -10.13
CA ASN A 34 -5.56 -6.18 -9.07
C ASN A 34 -6.20 -6.92 -7.91
N ASP A 35 -7.05 -7.92 -8.21
CA ASP A 35 -7.69 -8.71 -7.17
C ASP A 35 -6.66 -9.48 -6.36
N ASP A 36 -5.69 -10.07 -7.02
CA ASP A 36 -4.61 -10.81 -6.36
C ASP A 36 -3.76 -9.88 -5.50
N LEU A 37 -3.49 -8.68 -6.01
CA LEU A 37 -2.72 -7.69 -5.26
C LEU A 37 -3.42 -7.32 -3.95
N LYS A 38 -4.72 -7.09 -4.01
CA LYS A 38 -5.48 -6.78 -2.79
C LYS A 38 -5.44 -7.93 -1.80
N SER A 39 -5.56 -9.16 -2.27
CA SER A 39 -5.46 -10.33 -1.42
C SER A 39 -4.08 -10.44 -0.77
N ILE A 40 -3.04 -10.15 -1.52
CA ILE A 40 -1.67 -10.15 -1.00
C ILE A 40 -1.54 -9.14 0.14
N PHE A 41 -2.02 -7.92 -0.07
CA PHE A 41 -1.95 -6.89 0.97
C PHE A 41 -2.72 -7.29 2.22
N GLN A 42 -3.89 -7.88 2.05
CA GLN A 42 -4.68 -8.32 3.19
C GLN A 42 -3.94 -9.40 3.98
N THR A 43 -3.31 -10.34 3.29
CA THR A 43 -2.53 -11.38 3.94
C THR A 43 -1.34 -10.81 4.69
N ILE A 44 -0.67 -9.80 4.12
CA ILE A 44 0.43 -9.14 4.81
C ILE A 44 -0.06 -8.50 6.10
N ALA A 45 -1.19 -7.80 6.05
CA ALA A 45 -1.76 -7.16 7.23
C ALA A 45 -2.16 -8.19 8.28
N ASP A 46 -2.77 -9.30 7.86
CA ASP A 46 -3.21 -10.35 8.77
C ASP A 46 -2.04 -10.98 9.54
N ASN A 47 -0.84 -10.91 9.00
CA ASN A 47 0.37 -11.43 9.64
C ASN A 47 1.25 -10.33 10.21
N SER A 48 0.67 -9.19 10.53
CA SER A 48 1.42 -8.02 10.97
C SER A 48 0.72 -7.32 12.11
N ASP A 49 1.33 -6.25 12.60
CA ASP A 49 0.82 -5.47 13.72
C ASP A 49 0.05 -4.23 13.27
N PHE A 50 -0.51 -4.27 12.07
CA PHE A 50 -1.33 -3.19 11.55
C PHE A 50 -2.54 -3.79 10.85
N GLU A 51 -3.56 -2.96 10.65
CA GLU A 51 -4.78 -3.36 9.97
C GLU A 51 -5.03 -2.43 8.81
N ILE A 52 -5.50 -3.00 7.70
CA ILE A 52 -5.95 -2.23 6.55
C ILE A 52 -7.46 -2.11 6.66
N GLU A 53 -7.94 -0.91 6.96
CA GLU A 53 -9.37 -0.67 7.12
C GLU A 53 -10.05 -0.41 5.79
N VAL A 54 -9.35 0.26 4.88
CA VAL A 54 -9.86 0.56 3.55
C VAL A 54 -8.73 0.32 2.55
N MET A 55 -9.08 -0.26 1.43
CA MET A 55 -8.13 -0.53 0.36
C MET A 55 -8.84 -0.29 -0.96
N GLU A 56 -8.52 0.81 -1.61
CA GLU A 56 -9.14 1.20 -2.87
C GLU A 56 -8.07 1.43 -3.92
N SER A 57 -8.28 0.88 -5.10
CA SER A 57 -7.30 1.02 -6.18
C SER A 57 -7.94 1.70 -7.38
N ASP A 58 -7.11 2.43 -8.09
CA ASP A 58 -7.37 2.84 -9.45
C ASP A 58 -6.35 2.11 -10.31
N ILE A 59 -6.30 2.41 -11.60
CA ILE A 59 -5.49 1.63 -12.53
C ILE A 59 -3.98 1.74 -12.28
N ASN A 60 -3.52 2.80 -11.61
CA ASN A 60 -2.08 3.04 -11.42
C ASN A 60 -1.69 3.42 -10.00
N HIS A 61 -2.60 3.30 -9.06
CA HIS A 61 -2.28 3.59 -7.66
C HIS A 61 -3.25 2.88 -6.74
N ILE A 62 -2.87 2.74 -5.49
CA ILE A 62 -3.73 2.15 -4.47
C ILE A 62 -3.66 3.01 -3.22
N HIS A 63 -4.82 3.21 -2.62
CA HIS A 63 -5.02 4.02 -1.44
C HIS A 63 -5.43 3.12 -0.30
N PHE A 64 -4.74 3.26 0.83
CA PHE A 64 -5.04 2.53 2.06
C PHE A 64 -5.44 3.47 3.17
N LEU A 65 -6.35 3.01 4.01
CA LEU A 65 -6.51 3.56 5.35
C LEU A 65 -5.97 2.50 6.30
N ILE A 66 -4.89 2.85 7.01
CA ILE A 66 -4.17 1.89 7.85
C ILE A 66 -4.25 2.32 9.30
N ARG A 67 -4.55 1.36 10.16
CA ARG A 67 -4.49 1.53 11.59
C ARG A 67 -3.29 0.76 12.13
N TYR A 68 -2.48 1.43 12.92
CA TYR A 68 -1.24 0.84 13.40
C TYR A 68 -0.89 1.35 14.79
N ILE A 69 0.04 0.67 15.45
CA ILE A 69 0.48 1.04 16.79
C ILE A 69 1.69 1.95 16.71
N PRO A 70 1.88 2.82 17.72
CA PRO A 70 2.96 3.83 17.67
C PRO A 70 4.36 3.26 17.51
N ARG A 71 4.62 2.05 17.99
CA ARG A 71 5.97 1.47 17.90
C ARG A 71 6.34 1.04 16.49
N LEU A 72 5.37 0.98 15.59
CA LEU A 72 5.63 0.57 14.21
C LEU A 72 6.00 1.80 13.37
N SER A 73 7.17 1.74 12.76
CA SER A 73 7.61 2.82 11.89
C SER A 73 6.86 2.78 10.56
N ILE A 74 6.42 3.95 10.09
CA ILE A 74 5.76 4.06 8.79
C ILE A 74 6.69 3.57 7.69
N SER A 75 7.97 3.92 7.76
CA SER A 75 8.93 3.47 6.74
C SER A 75 9.04 1.95 6.69
N GLN A 76 9.06 1.30 7.85
CA GLN A 76 9.12 -0.16 7.89
C GLN A 76 7.85 -0.78 7.34
N LEU A 77 6.70 -0.22 7.67
CA LEU A 77 5.41 -0.69 7.19
C LEU A 77 5.36 -0.59 5.67
N VAL A 78 5.71 0.57 5.11
CA VAL A 78 5.69 0.79 3.67
C VAL A 78 6.68 -0.14 2.97
N ARG A 79 7.87 -0.28 3.51
CA ARG A 79 8.87 -1.18 2.93
C ARG A 79 8.33 -2.60 2.85
N ARG A 80 7.71 -3.07 3.92
CA ARG A 80 7.16 -4.42 3.95
C ARG A 80 6.05 -4.59 2.93
N LEU A 81 5.14 -3.63 2.85
CA LEU A 81 4.05 -3.67 1.86
C LEU A 81 4.60 -3.73 0.45
N LYS A 82 5.58 -2.87 0.15
CA LYS A 82 6.16 -2.83 -1.20
C LYS A 82 6.93 -4.09 -1.56
N GLN A 83 7.80 -4.55 -0.66
CA GLN A 83 8.67 -5.69 -0.95
C GLN A 83 7.85 -6.97 -1.11
N GLU A 84 6.98 -7.25 -0.17
CA GLU A 84 6.21 -8.49 -0.21
C GLU A 84 5.20 -8.50 -1.36
N SER A 85 4.53 -7.38 -1.61
CA SER A 85 3.58 -7.34 -2.71
C SER A 85 4.29 -7.49 -4.05
N THR A 86 5.45 -6.86 -4.22
CA THR A 86 6.23 -7.01 -5.45
C THR A 86 6.64 -8.46 -5.66
N ARG A 87 7.21 -9.07 -4.64
CA ARG A 87 7.68 -10.45 -4.73
C ARG A 87 6.54 -11.41 -5.08
N GLN A 88 5.42 -11.30 -4.37
CA GLN A 88 4.32 -12.23 -4.56
C GLN A 88 3.58 -11.99 -5.86
N LEU A 89 3.38 -10.73 -6.24
CA LEU A 89 2.67 -10.44 -7.48
C LEU A 89 3.47 -10.90 -8.70
N TRP A 90 4.79 -10.76 -8.65
CA TRP A 90 5.65 -11.26 -9.73
C TRP A 90 5.63 -12.78 -9.85
N LEU A 91 5.42 -13.50 -8.75
CA LEU A 91 5.26 -14.95 -8.80
C LEU A 91 3.96 -15.32 -9.49
N LEU A 92 2.90 -14.54 -9.29
CA LEU A 92 1.58 -14.86 -9.84
C LEU A 92 1.39 -14.34 -11.27
N HIS A 93 1.97 -13.21 -11.61
CA HIS A 93 1.73 -12.54 -12.89
C HIS A 93 3.02 -12.14 -13.60
N PRO A 94 3.98 -13.06 -13.78
CA PRO A 94 5.27 -12.68 -14.35
C PRO A 94 5.15 -12.22 -15.80
N THR A 95 4.29 -12.85 -16.58
CA THR A 95 4.16 -12.50 -17.98
C THR A 95 3.57 -11.10 -18.16
N THR A 96 2.51 -10.81 -17.41
CA THR A 96 1.87 -9.49 -17.49
C THR A 96 2.83 -8.40 -17.02
N LEU A 97 3.47 -8.62 -15.87
CA LEU A 97 4.36 -7.58 -15.32
C LEU A 97 5.60 -7.37 -16.18
N ARG A 98 6.09 -8.41 -16.85
CA ARG A 98 7.25 -8.28 -17.72
C ARG A 98 6.98 -7.39 -18.92
N GLN A 99 5.74 -7.27 -19.34
CA GLN A 99 5.36 -6.37 -20.42
C GLN A 99 5.59 -4.90 -20.05
N TYR A 100 5.51 -4.57 -18.76
CA TYR A 100 5.67 -3.20 -18.30
C TYR A 100 7.07 -2.95 -17.72
N TYR A 101 7.67 -3.98 -17.09
CA TYR A 101 8.95 -3.86 -16.41
C TYR A 101 9.84 -5.02 -16.87
N TRP A 102 10.34 -4.91 -18.11
CA TRP A 102 11.05 -6.04 -18.72
C TRP A 102 12.48 -6.22 -18.23
N TYR A 103 13.05 -5.18 -17.59
CA TYR A 103 14.46 -5.19 -17.22
C TYR A 103 14.68 -5.52 -15.74
N ARG A 104 13.68 -5.37 -14.88
CA ARG A 104 13.77 -5.69 -13.46
C ARG A 104 12.38 -5.97 -12.90
N LYS A 105 12.36 -6.67 -11.78
CA LYS A 105 11.09 -6.96 -11.11
C LYS A 105 10.66 -5.76 -10.28
N LEU A 106 10.06 -4.80 -10.94
CA LEU A 106 9.55 -3.58 -10.34
C LEU A 106 8.03 -3.68 -10.17
N LEU A 107 7.49 -2.82 -9.32
CA LEU A 107 6.05 -2.65 -9.17
C LEU A 107 5.72 -1.23 -8.75
N TRP A 108 6.37 -0.71 -7.71
CA TRP A 108 6.02 0.56 -7.11
C TRP A 108 7.04 1.64 -7.41
N SER A 109 6.58 2.90 -7.44
CA SER A 109 7.47 4.04 -7.50
C SER A 109 8.28 4.11 -6.21
N ASP A 110 9.35 4.90 -6.21
CA ASP A 110 10.29 4.93 -5.10
C ASP A 110 9.74 5.55 -3.83
N GLY A 111 8.79 6.47 -3.95
CA GLY A 111 8.25 7.16 -2.80
C GLY A 111 6.92 6.62 -2.34
N PHE A 112 6.31 7.34 -1.42
CA PHE A 112 4.96 7.07 -0.97
C PHE A 112 4.39 8.35 -0.38
N PHE A 113 3.05 8.43 -0.38
CA PHE A 113 2.34 9.51 0.27
C PHE A 113 1.71 8.97 1.55
N VAL A 114 1.90 9.68 2.65
CA VAL A 114 1.26 9.33 3.91
C VAL A 114 0.84 10.59 4.64
N CYS A 115 -0.33 10.56 5.23
CA CYS A 115 -0.79 11.67 6.07
C CYS A 115 -1.80 11.16 7.09
N SER A 116 -2.00 11.96 8.12
CA SER A 116 -2.99 11.66 9.15
C SER A 116 -4.40 11.73 8.58
N ILE A 117 -5.32 11.08 9.28
CA ILE A 117 -6.72 11.14 8.92
C ILE A 117 -7.17 12.60 8.89
N GLY A 118 -7.85 12.95 7.80
CA GLY A 118 -8.43 14.28 7.65
C GLY A 118 -7.52 15.33 7.08
N GLU A 119 -6.24 15.02 6.86
CA GLU A 119 -5.28 16.00 6.36
C GLU A 119 -5.11 15.96 4.84
N ALA A 120 -5.51 14.87 4.21
CA ALA A 120 -5.33 14.75 2.77
C ALA A 120 -6.55 15.26 2.03
N SER A 121 -6.39 16.31 1.24
CA SER A 121 -7.45 16.75 0.33
C SER A 121 -7.34 15.94 -0.97
N PRO A 122 -8.46 15.82 -1.71
CA PRO A 122 -8.39 15.17 -3.03
C PRO A 122 -7.36 15.80 -3.96
N GLU A 123 -7.20 17.12 -3.87
CA GLU A 123 -6.23 17.81 -4.71
C GLU A 123 -4.80 17.43 -4.35
N THR A 124 -4.47 17.37 -3.06
CA THR A 124 -3.14 16.97 -2.61
C THR A 124 -2.81 15.57 -3.06
N ILE A 125 -3.76 14.65 -2.93
CA ILE A 125 -3.58 13.28 -3.36
C ILE A 125 -3.34 13.21 -4.86
N ARG A 126 -4.13 13.92 -5.64
CA ARG A 126 -3.99 13.93 -7.09
C ARG A 126 -2.64 14.47 -7.52
N GLN A 127 -2.17 15.56 -6.89
CA GLN A 127 -0.88 16.13 -7.21
C GLN A 127 0.25 15.15 -6.93
N TYR A 128 0.15 14.42 -5.82
CA TYR A 128 1.16 13.40 -5.54
C TYR A 128 1.20 12.34 -6.63
N ILE A 129 0.03 11.80 -6.98
CA ILE A 129 -0.05 10.73 -7.99
C ILE A 129 0.56 11.21 -9.31
N LEU A 130 0.20 12.42 -9.74
CA LEU A 130 0.70 12.96 -11.00
C LEU A 130 2.21 13.17 -10.98
N SER A 131 2.78 13.45 -9.81
CA SER A 131 4.22 13.66 -9.68
C SER A 131 5.03 12.38 -9.79
N GLN A 132 4.38 11.22 -9.75
CA GLN A 132 5.05 9.92 -9.77
C GLN A 132 5.23 9.36 -11.19
N GLY A 133 5.05 10.17 -12.17
CA GLY A 133 5.28 9.76 -13.54
C GLY A 133 6.72 9.72 -13.89
#